data_926d40eb7c83cffc5f001f9291327ad5
#
_entry.id   926d40eb7c83cffc5f001f9291327ad5
#
_cell.length_a   1.000
_cell.length_b   1.000
_cell.length_c   1.000
_cell.angle_alpha   90.00
_cell.angle_beta   90.00
_cell.angle_gamma   90.00
#
_symmetry.space_group_name_H-M   'P 1'
#
loop_
_entity.id
_entity.type
_entity.pdbx_description
1 polymer ?
#
loop_
_entity_poly.entity_id
_entity_poly.type
_entity_poly.pdbx_seq_one_letter_code
_entity_poly.pdbx_strand_id
1 'polypeptide(L)'
;SVTTDAYVLPRVTNVSTSSTDSSITINVSASGGTGNVVKYYYSKDNGSNYVESTSSSYTFSNLTSNATFYVKVYVKDSNNRESSVSATSIKTKSNSLASYIKSKYTSQGANGLYYHDSSLTNGAGDNSYRYAGANPNNYVCFGSDATPCPADNLYRIIGVFDNKIGDNQTEQRVKLIKSDYATSTLLGTDGGYSKLYTSTEYNSSYYKGNNLANVAVYHWSSSSKNIWSESNLNKINLNTNFITNIRPEWADKIDMTTWKVGGFNENAIFQMTAKAVYEREVVKPDPGQWSTETEYSSKIGLMYVSDYMYAVPQEKWTLVGSKRSDASKDYRAVTSVNWMYMGLNEWTIFRGAAGYVFTHAVYDEGYLYYDGVYGQTFSVRPVFNLISSTTYVSGDGTQSSPIRIN
;
A
#
# COMPACT_ATOMS: atom_id res chain seq x y z
N SER A 1 63.38 43.46 -14.91
CA SER A 1 61.96 43.33 -14.51
C SER A 1 61.70 41.86 -14.16
N VAL A 2 61.37 41.63 -12.90
CA VAL A 2 60.93 40.29 -12.46
C VAL A 2 59.45 40.25 -12.77
N THR A 3 59.06 39.55 -13.84
CA THR A 3 57.68 39.17 -14.12
C THR A 3 57.32 38.09 -13.10
N THR A 4 56.54 38.45 -12.05
CA THR A 4 55.90 37.48 -11.21
C THR A 4 54.79 36.83 -12.04
N ASP A 5 54.96 35.57 -12.41
CA ASP A 5 53.89 34.82 -13.02
C ASP A 5 52.68 34.82 -12.09
N ALA A 6 51.55 35.32 -12.57
CA ALA A 6 50.32 35.37 -11.81
C ALA A 6 49.90 33.92 -11.51
N TYR A 7 49.86 33.52 -10.23
CA TYR A 7 49.42 32.22 -9.86
C TYR A 7 47.89 32.06 -10.07
N VAL A 8 47.48 30.87 -10.46
CA VAL A 8 46.09 30.51 -10.63
C VAL A 8 45.63 29.69 -9.40
N LEU A 9 44.53 30.12 -8.78
CA LEU A 9 43.95 29.41 -7.64
C LEU A 9 43.34 28.09 -8.09
N PRO A 10 43.31 27.09 -7.20
CA PRO A 10 42.52 25.86 -7.42
C PRO A 10 41.04 26.23 -7.55
N ARG A 11 40.28 25.41 -8.26
CA ARG A 11 38.83 25.61 -8.39
C ARG A 11 38.10 24.29 -8.48
N VAL A 12 36.90 24.21 -7.90
CA VAL A 12 35.93 23.14 -8.13
C VAL A 12 35.30 23.36 -9.48
N THR A 13 35.37 22.36 -10.37
CA THR A 13 34.84 22.40 -11.76
C THR A 13 33.47 21.75 -11.86
N ASN A 14 33.21 20.72 -11.03
CA ASN A 14 31.92 20.05 -10.97
C ASN A 14 31.69 19.43 -9.60
N VAL A 15 30.43 19.41 -9.16
CA VAL A 15 29.96 18.67 -7.97
C VAL A 15 28.78 17.82 -8.41
N SER A 16 28.89 16.50 -8.28
CA SER A 16 27.78 15.58 -8.46
C SER A 16 27.46 14.89 -7.14
N THR A 17 26.18 14.61 -6.93
CA THR A 17 25.69 14.00 -5.68
C THR A 17 24.77 12.84 -5.97
N SER A 18 24.79 11.83 -5.08
CA SER A 18 23.84 10.74 -5.05
C SER A 18 23.43 10.43 -3.60
N SER A 19 22.25 9.83 -3.41
CA SER A 19 21.77 9.51 -2.06
C SER A 19 21.12 8.13 -1.97
N THR A 20 21.19 7.57 -0.76
CA THR A 20 20.34 6.50 -0.28
C THR A 20 19.31 7.07 0.72
N ASP A 21 18.61 6.22 1.44
CA ASP A 21 17.75 6.65 2.57
C ASP A 21 18.54 7.14 3.80
N SER A 22 19.79 6.74 3.93
CA SER A 22 20.61 6.99 5.11
C SER A 22 22.00 7.56 4.80
N SER A 23 22.29 7.89 3.53
CA SER A 23 23.58 8.44 3.13
C SER A 23 23.47 9.42 1.95
N ILE A 24 24.48 10.30 1.84
CA ILE A 24 24.74 11.12 0.65
C ILE A 24 26.19 10.93 0.24
N THR A 25 26.43 10.73 -1.07
CA THR A 25 27.77 10.68 -1.66
C THR A 25 27.97 11.91 -2.51
N ILE A 26 29.11 12.58 -2.33
CA ILE A 26 29.50 13.79 -3.03
C ILE A 26 30.75 13.47 -3.83
N ASN A 27 30.71 13.68 -5.16
CA ASN A 27 31.87 13.56 -6.04
C ASN A 27 32.26 14.94 -6.58
N VAL A 28 33.53 15.26 -6.51
CA VAL A 28 34.07 16.57 -6.88
C VAL A 28 35.09 16.41 -8.01
N SER A 29 34.90 17.18 -9.08
CA SER A 29 35.97 17.43 -10.05
C SER A 29 36.59 18.80 -9.78
N ALA A 30 37.89 18.88 -9.76
CA ALA A 30 38.61 20.14 -9.45
C ALA A 30 39.86 20.28 -10.28
N SER A 31 40.27 21.53 -10.49
CA SER A 31 41.56 21.93 -11.09
C SER A 31 42.43 22.56 -10.04
N GLY A 32 43.68 22.19 -9.96
CA GLY A 32 44.65 22.70 -9.00
C GLY A 32 45.24 24.09 -9.35
N GLY A 33 44.96 24.64 -10.53
CA GLY A 33 45.61 25.89 -10.96
C GLY A 33 47.10 25.74 -11.15
N THR A 34 47.92 26.54 -10.45
CA THR A 34 49.40 26.44 -10.47
C THR A 34 49.94 25.37 -9.51
N GLY A 35 49.12 24.78 -8.66
CA GLY A 35 49.44 23.65 -7.80
C GLY A 35 48.51 22.48 -8.07
N ASN A 36 48.84 21.27 -7.59
CA ASN A 36 47.97 20.11 -7.69
C ASN A 36 46.96 20.13 -6.54
N VAL A 37 45.69 19.71 -6.77
CA VAL A 37 44.73 19.49 -5.70
C VAL A 37 45.19 18.36 -4.82
N VAL A 38 45.31 18.60 -3.52
CA VAL A 38 45.80 17.64 -2.51
C VAL A 38 44.78 17.36 -1.41
N LYS A 39 43.81 18.27 -1.20
CA LYS A 39 42.77 18.11 -0.16
C LYS A 39 41.42 18.59 -0.67
N TYR A 40 40.39 17.88 -0.21
CA TYR A 40 38.98 18.16 -0.46
C TYR A 40 38.30 18.37 0.90
N TYR A 41 37.39 19.35 0.96
CA TYR A 41 36.64 19.69 2.16
C TYR A 41 35.15 19.59 1.85
N TYR A 42 34.44 18.73 2.59
CA TYR A 42 33.04 18.38 2.39
C TYR A 42 32.21 18.83 3.59
N SER A 43 31.11 19.51 3.35
CA SER A 43 30.11 19.85 4.36
C SER A 43 28.73 19.40 3.91
N LYS A 44 27.91 18.91 4.86
CA LYS A 44 26.50 18.55 4.67
C LYS A 44 25.52 19.50 5.37
N ASP A 45 26.03 20.50 6.08
CA ASP A 45 25.31 21.40 6.97
C ASP A 45 25.51 22.89 6.61
N ASN A 46 25.52 23.15 5.30
CA ASN A 46 25.68 24.50 4.75
C ASN A 46 27.02 25.18 5.09
N GLY A 47 28.07 24.39 5.33
CA GLY A 47 29.41 24.89 5.65
C GLY A 47 29.66 25.18 7.14
N SER A 48 28.76 24.74 8.03
CA SER A 48 28.96 24.84 9.47
C SER A 48 30.10 23.98 9.97
N ASN A 49 30.23 22.78 9.38
CA ASN A 49 31.33 21.85 9.65
C ASN A 49 31.84 21.25 8.33
N TYR A 50 33.17 21.10 8.24
CA TYR A 50 33.82 20.47 7.10
C TYR A 50 34.60 19.23 7.52
N VAL A 51 34.50 18.20 6.68
CA VAL A 51 35.34 17.00 6.76
C VAL A 51 36.44 17.11 5.73
N GLU A 52 37.71 17.01 6.14
CA GLU A 52 38.87 16.95 5.25
C GLU A 52 39.06 15.53 4.70
N SER A 53 39.39 15.43 3.42
CA SER A 53 39.70 14.15 2.74
C SER A 53 40.75 14.38 1.65
N THR A 54 41.51 13.35 1.34
CA THR A 54 42.40 13.30 0.14
C THR A 54 41.67 12.75 -1.08
N SER A 55 40.48 12.18 -0.90
CA SER A 55 39.66 11.62 -1.98
C SER A 55 38.75 12.69 -2.57
N SER A 56 38.59 12.66 -3.89
CA SER A 56 37.62 13.45 -4.62
C SER A 56 36.16 12.98 -4.45
N SER A 57 35.94 11.92 -3.66
CA SER A 57 34.62 11.41 -3.29
C SER A 57 34.52 11.23 -1.79
N TYR A 58 33.37 11.64 -1.20
CA TYR A 58 33.10 11.45 0.22
C TYR A 58 31.63 11.08 0.45
N THR A 59 31.40 10.12 1.37
CA THR A 59 30.05 9.66 1.74
C THR A 59 29.77 9.98 3.23
N PHE A 60 28.74 10.78 3.48
CA PHE A 60 28.15 10.94 4.79
C PHE A 60 27.12 9.83 5.01
N SER A 61 27.25 9.07 6.09
CA SER A 61 26.36 7.96 6.47
C SER A 61 25.54 8.28 7.72
N ASN A 62 24.58 7.39 8.06
CA ASN A 62 23.70 7.52 9.24
C ASN A 62 22.92 8.83 9.25
N LEU A 63 22.43 9.22 8.07
CA LEU A 63 21.64 10.43 7.90
C LEU A 63 20.15 10.11 8.04
N THR A 64 19.38 11.10 8.44
CA THR A 64 17.91 11.04 8.46
C THR A 64 17.37 10.84 7.04
N SER A 65 16.46 9.88 6.87
CA SER A 65 15.76 9.65 5.61
C SER A 65 14.82 10.81 5.26
N ASN A 66 14.58 11.00 3.97
CA ASN A 66 13.68 12.05 3.46
C ASN A 66 14.05 13.47 3.89
N ALA A 67 15.32 13.72 4.26
CA ALA A 67 15.83 15.00 4.75
C ALA A 67 16.70 15.69 3.69
N THR A 68 16.61 17.02 3.60
CA THR A 68 17.44 17.82 2.69
C THR A 68 18.73 18.25 3.40
N PHE A 69 19.85 18.04 2.72
CA PHE A 69 21.18 18.46 3.15
C PHE A 69 21.72 19.51 2.18
N TYR A 70 22.25 20.59 2.75
CA TYR A 70 22.88 21.68 2.00
C TYR A 70 24.39 21.43 1.96
N VAL A 71 24.87 21.02 0.78
CA VAL A 71 26.25 20.60 0.56
C VAL A 71 27.10 21.80 0.16
N LYS A 72 28.25 21.95 0.79
CA LYS A 72 29.32 22.87 0.37
C LYS A 72 30.64 22.12 0.25
N VAL A 73 31.42 22.46 -0.77
CA VAL A 73 32.74 21.86 -1.02
C VAL A 73 33.73 22.93 -1.44
N TYR A 74 34.96 22.78 -1.02
CA TYR A 74 36.11 23.50 -1.56
C TYR A 74 37.35 22.58 -1.56
N VAL A 75 38.40 22.98 -2.27
CA VAL A 75 39.63 22.22 -2.39
C VAL A 75 40.84 23.08 -2.03
N LYS A 76 41.93 22.42 -1.59
CA LYS A 76 43.25 23.04 -1.41
C LYS A 76 44.27 22.40 -2.34
N ASP A 77 45.16 23.26 -2.84
CA ASP A 77 46.28 22.81 -3.65
C ASP A 77 47.53 22.50 -2.79
N SER A 78 48.60 22.01 -3.46
CA SER A 78 49.90 21.70 -2.84
C SER A 78 50.61 22.93 -2.22
N ASN A 79 50.16 24.11 -2.53
CA ASN A 79 50.65 25.36 -1.94
C ASN A 79 49.73 25.89 -0.84
N ASN A 80 48.81 25.04 -0.32
CA ASN A 80 47.85 25.38 0.73
C ASN A 80 46.86 26.52 0.38
N ARG A 81 46.61 26.77 -0.92
CA ARG A 81 45.64 27.78 -1.38
C ARG A 81 44.26 27.15 -1.56
N GLU A 82 43.23 27.91 -1.27
CA GLU A 82 41.83 27.42 -1.29
C GLU A 82 41.16 27.87 -2.61
N SER A 83 40.23 27.01 -3.07
CA SER A 83 39.26 27.39 -4.09
C SER A 83 38.13 28.21 -3.48
N SER A 84 37.34 28.87 -4.33
CA SER A 84 36.00 29.29 -3.94
C SER A 84 35.16 28.09 -3.53
N VAL A 85 34.15 28.34 -2.65
CA VAL A 85 33.20 27.30 -2.20
C VAL A 85 32.16 27.07 -3.30
N SER A 86 31.96 25.80 -3.66
CA SER A 86 30.82 25.37 -4.46
C SER A 86 29.71 24.84 -3.56
N ALA A 87 28.44 25.13 -3.90
CA ALA A 87 27.30 24.76 -3.12
C ALA A 87 26.23 24.04 -3.97
N THR A 88 25.59 23.04 -3.39
CA THR A 88 24.43 22.34 -3.94
C THR A 88 23.57 21.81 -2.81
N SER A 89 22.44 21.17 -3.12
CA SER A 89 21.63 20.45 -2.13
C SER A 89 21.26 19.09 -2.64
N ILE A 90 21.03 18.15 -1.72
CA ILE A 90 20.56 16.81 -2.01
C ILE A 90 19.62 16.34 -0.91
N LYS A 91 18.62 15.56 -1.27
CA LYS A 91 17.69 14.94 -0.34
C LYS A 91 17.98 13.45 -0.23
N THR A 92 18.05 12.91 0.99
CA THR A 92 18.07 11.47 1.21
C THR A 92 16.75 10.86 0.75
N LYS A 93 16.79 9.61 0.27
CA LYS A 93 15.58 8.90 -0.14
C LYS A 93 14.68 8.64 1.06
N SER A 94 13.38 8.51 0.81
CA SER A 94 12.44 8.06 1.84
C SER A 94 12.59 6.56 2.06
N ASN A 95 12.58 6.11 3.32
CA ASN A 95 12.47 4.71 3.70
C ASN A 95 11.03 4.32 4.08
N SER A 96 10.02 5.16 3.76
CA SER A 96 8.62 4.80 3.99
C SER A 96 8.27 3.52 3.25
N LEU A 97 7.35 2.73 3.84
CA LEU A 97 6.88 1.49 3.21
C LEU A 97 6.32 1.75 1.80
N ALA A 98 5.60 2.86 1.60
CA ALA A 98 5.10 3.25 0.29
C ALA A 98 6.23 3.44 -0.73
N SER A 99 7.32 4.13 -0.35
CA SER A 99 8.50 4.32 -1.22
C SER A 99 9.21 3.00 -1.52
N TYR A 100 9.32 2.11 -0.54
CA TYR A 100 9.88 0.77 -0.75
C TYR A 100 9.08 -0.03 -1.78
N ILE A 101 7.74 -0.09 -1.64
CA ILE A 101 6.87 -0.80 -2.59
C ILE A 101 7.00 -0.21 -3.99
N LYS A 102 6.92 1.11 -4.12
CA LYS A 102 7.08 1.79 -5.42
C LYS A 102 8.42 1.52 -6.07
N SER A 103 9.50 1.35 -5.31
CA SER A 103 10.83 0.99 -5.84
C SER A 103 10.88 -0.39 -6.48
N LYS A 104 9.91 -1.28 -6.20
CA LYS A 104 9.79 -2.60 -6.84
C LYS A 104 9.14 -2.53 -8.23
N TYR A 105 8.48 -1.43 -8.55
CA TYR A 105 7.91 -1.21 -9.87
C TYR A 105 9.03 -0.85 -10.85
N THR A 106 9.21 -1.66 -11.88
CA THR A 106 10.16 -1.42 -12.98
C THR A 106 9.46 -1.29 -14.33
N SER A 107 8.34 -1.99 -14.48
CA SER A 107 7.43 -1.92 -15.62
C SER A 107 6.09 -2.55 -15.24
N GLN A 108 5.07 -2.38 -16.07
CA GLN A 108 3.74 -2.93 -15.83
C GLN A 108 3.79 -4.46 -15.66
N GLY A 109 3.31 -4.95 -14.52
CA GLY A 109 3.25 -6.37 -14.16
C GLY A 109 4.57 -6.97 -13.65
N ALA A 110 5.70 -6.27 -13.75
CA ALA A 110 6.95 -6.72 -13.15
C ALA A 110 6.78 -6.80 -11.62
N ASN A 111 7.26 -7.88 -11.01
CA ASN A 111 7.07 -8.19 -9.59
C ASN A 111 5.58 -8.27 -9.14
N GLY A 112 4.67 -8.48 -10.08
CA GLY A 112 3.22 -8.46 -9.83
C GLY A 112 2.67 -7.06 -9.55
N LEU A 113 3.39 -5.99 -9.85
CA LEU A 113 3.03 -4.62 -9.53
C LEU A 113 2.62 -3.84 -10.79
N TYR A 114 1.48 -3.17 -10.73
CA TYR A 114 0.94 -2.34 -11.81
C TYR A 114 0.77 -0.90 -11.32
N TYR A 115 1.19 0.08 -12.14
CA TYR A 115 0.95 1.49 -11.90
C TYR A 115 -0.27 1.95 -12.70
N HIS A 116 -1.33 2.35 -12.01
CA HIS A 116 -2.65 2.66 -12.57
C HIS A 116 -2.77 4.14 -12.94
N ASP A 117 -1.89 4.63 -13.81
CA ASP A 117 -2.04 5.98 -14.37
C ASP A 117 -3.13 6.05 -15.45
N SER A 118 -3.36 7.25 -15.97
CA SER A 118 -4.39 7.48 -17.00
C SER A 118 -4.11 6.78 -18.34
N SER A 119 -2.87 6.33 -18.59
CA SER A 119 -2.45 5.66 -19.83
C SER A 119 -2.65 4.14 -19.76
N LEU A 120 -2.79 3.56 -18.56
CA LEU A 120 -2.93 2.13 -18.38
C LEU A 120 -4.30 1.65 -18.86
N THR A 121 -4.31 0.86 -19.93
CA THR A 121 -5.53 0.32 -20.53
C THR A 121 -6.33 -0.50 -19.51
N ASN A 122 -7.60 -0.15 -19.31
CA ASN A 122 -8.52 -0.73 -18.32
C ASN A 122 -8.07 -0.58 -16.87
N GLY A 123 -7.04 0.24 -16.58
CA GLY A 123 -6.61 0.58 -15.24
C GLY A 123 -7.58 1.51 -14.51
N ALA A 124 -7.36 1.71 -13.21
CA ALA A 124 -8.19 2.60 -12.38
C ALA A 124 -7.99 4.10 -12.71
N GLY A 125 -6.82 4.48 -13.24
CA GLY A 125 -6.48 5.87 -13.57
C GLY A 125 -6.29 6.78 -12.35
N ASP A 126 -5.99 6.20 -11.18
CA ASP A 126 -5.90 6.88 -9.89
C ASP A 126 -4.47 7.05 -9.38
N ASN A 127 -3.48 6.78 -10.23
CA ASN A 127 -2.05 6.81 -9.91
C ASN A 127 -1.63 5.86 -8.77
N SER A 128 -2.46 4.86 -8.44
CA SER A 128 -2.12 3.83 -7.46
C SER A 128 -1.14 2.80 -8.02
N TYR A 129 -0.38 2.17 -7.12
CA TYR A 129 0.40 0.97 -7.41
C TYR A 129 -0.34 -0.22 -6.79
N ARG A 130 -0.75 -1.21 -7.59
CA ARG A 130 -1.55 -2.36 -7.12
C ARG A 130 -0.87 -3.68 -7.44
N TYR A 131 -0.92 -4.60 -6.46
CA TYR A 131 -0.45 -5.96 -6.66
C TYR A 131 -1.48 -6.82 -7.35
N ALA A 132 -1.04 -7.59 -8.35
CA ALA A 132 -1.86 -8.50 -9.14
C ALA A 132 -1.11 -9.79 -9.49
N GLY A 133 -1.86 -10.84 -9.89
CA GLY A 133 -1.30 -12.13 -10.28
C GLY A 133 -1.57 -13.24 -9.27
N ALA A 134 -1.01 -14.42 -9.51
CA ALA A 134 -1.29 -15.62 -8.70
C ALA A 134 -0.77 -15.51 -7.26
N ASN A 135 0.47 -15.05 -7.10
CA ASN A 135 1.12 -14.97 -5.80
C ASN A 135 2.25 -13.93 -5.81
N PRO A 136 1.93 -12.62 -5.86
CA PRO A 136 2.93 -11.58 -5.77
C PRO A 136 3.61 -11.58 -4.38
N ASN A 137 4.85 -11.08 -4.31
CA ASN A 137 5.59 -10.92 -3.07
C ASN A 137 5.09 -9.68 -2.30
N ASN A 138 3.92 -9.78 -1.69
CA ASN A 138 3.22 -8.69 -1.01
C ASN A 138 2.80 -9.00 0.43
N TYR A 139 3.41 -10.02 1.06
CA TYR A 139 3.14 -10.33 2.45
C TYR A 139 3.81 -9.35 3.40
N VAL A 140 3.09 -8.98 4.47
CA VAL A 140 3.53 -8.13 5.58
C VAL A 140 3.22 -8.84 6.89
N CYS A 141 4.13 -8.79 7.85
CA CYS A 141 3.85 -9.16 9.23
C CYS A 141 3.30 -7.94 9.97
N PHE A 142 2.05 -7.99 10.40
CA PHE A 142 1.38 -6.92 11.14
C PHE A 142 0.78 -7.45 12.44
N GLY A 143 0.98 -6.75 13.54
CA GLY A 143 0.49 -7.16 14.86
C GLY A 143 1.46 -8.02 15.65
N SER A 144 2.66 -8.36 15.12
CA SER A 144 3.66 -9.17 15.80
C SER A 144 5.09 -8.86 15.35
N ASP A 145 6.02 -8.83 16.32
CA ASP A 145 7.46 -8.73 16.08
C ASP A 145 8.13 -10.11 16.06
N ALA A 146 7.39 -11.19 16.33
CA ALA A 146 7.93 -12.55 16.40
C ALA A 146 8.50 -13.01 15.04
N THR A 147 9.59 -13.79 15.11
CA THR A 147 10.23 -14.40 13.94
C THR A 147 10.27 -15.93 14.14
N PRO A 148 9.66 -16.72 13.24
CA PRO A 148 8.91 -16.31 12.07
C PRO A 148 7.63 -15.53 12.42
N CYS A 149 7.03 -14.82 11.42
CA CYS A 149 5.74 -14.15 11.61
C CYS A 149 4.65 -15.19 11.88
N PRO A 150 3.85 -15.05 12.95
CA PRO A 150 2.72 -15.96 13.19
C PRO A 150 1.71 -15.88 12.03
N ALA A 151 1.09 -17.01 11.68
CA ALA A 151 0.15 -17.09 10.57
C ALA A 151 -1.02 -16.10 10.70
N ASP A 152 -1.53 -15.90 11.93
CA ASP A 152 -2.61 -14.96 12.22
C ASP A 152 -2.20 -13.49 12.09
N ASN A 153 -0.90 -13.20 12.03
CA ASN A 153 -0.34 -11.87 11.84
C ASN A 153 0.16 -11.61 10.40
N LEU A 154 -0.12 -12.54 9.48
CA LEU A 154 0.16 -12.30 8.06
C LEU A 154 -0.96 -11.47 7.43
N TYR A 155 -0.54 -10.40 6.79
CA TYR A 155 -1.36 -9.52 5.95
C TYR A 155 -0.76 -9.47 4.54
N ARG A 156 -1.51 -8.96 3.59
CA ARG A 156 -1.04 -8.75 2.22
C ARG A 156 -1.29 -7.31 1.79
N ILE A 157 -0.36 -6.74 1.05
CA ILE A 157 -0.46 -5.40 0.51
C ILE A 157 -1.37 -5.45 -0.73
N ILE A 158 -2.47 -4.68 -0.72
CA ILE A 158 -3.29 -4.44 -1.91
C ILE A 158 -2.54 -3.49 -2.84
N GLY A 159 -1.99 -2.41 -2.28
CA GLY A 159 -1.26 -1.42 -3.06
C GLY A 159 -0.85 -0.19 -2.26
N VAL A 160 -0.34 0.80 -3.02
CA VAL A 160 -0.07 2.16 -2.54
C VAL A 160 -1.07 3.10 -3.20
N PHE A 161 -1.77 3.87 -2.39
CA PHE A 161 -2.85 4.76 -2.82
C PHE A 161 -2.62 6.19 -2.33
N ASP A 162 -3.09 7.16 -3.12
CA ASP A 162 -3.13 8.56 -2.71
C ASP A 162 -4.43 8.81 -1.92
N ASN A 163 -4.30 9.02 -0.61
CA ASN A 163 -5.42 9.31 0.26
C ASN A 163 -5.51 10.82 0.52
N LYS A 164 -6.70 11.38 0.44
CA LYS A 164 -6.95 12.78 0.78
C LYS A 164 -6.77 13.00 2.28
N ILE A 165 -5.98 14.03 2.65
CA ILE A 165 -5.77 14.49 4.01
C ILE A 165 -6.23 15.94 4.23
N GLY A 166 -6.73 16.60 3.19
CA GLY A 166 -7.23 17.97 3.16
C GLY A 166 -7.74 18.35 1.79
N ASP A 167 -8.19 19.58 1.61
CA ASP A 167 -8.91 20.02 0.39
C ASP A 167 -8.07 19.87 -0.90
N ASN A 168 -6.74 20.00 -0.83
CA ASN A 168 -5.85 19.86 -1.98
C ASN A 168 -4.58 19.08 -1.64
N GLN A 169 -4.61 18.26 -0.58
CA GLN A 169 -3.47 17.49 -0.14
C GLN A 169 -3.79 16.00 -0.17
N THR A 170 -2.86 15.24 -0.71
CA THR A 170 -2.89 13.77 -0.67
C THR A 170 -1.63 13.25 -0.01
N GLU A 171 -1.76 12.11 0.61
CA GLU A 171 -0.68 11.38 1.23
C GLU A 171 -0.68 9.93 0.75
N GLN A 172 0.50 9.40 0.45
CA GLN A 172 0.62 8.01 -0.01
C GLN A 172 0.53 7.06 1.17
N ARG A 173 -0.40 6.13 1.09
CA ARG A 173 -0.64 5.11 2.11
C ARG A 173 -0.64 3.72 1.52
N VAL A 174 -0.19 2.76 2.33
CA VAL A 174 -0.19 1.35 1.98
C VAL A 174 -1.46 0.71 2.53
N LYS A 175 -2.28 0.14 1.64
CA LYS A 175 -3.51 -0.58 1.99
C LYS A 175 -3.20 -2.05 2.20
N LEU A 176 -3.57 -2.57 3.36
CA LEU A 176 -3.41 -3.97 3.76
C LEU A 176 -4.76 -4.67 3.83
N ILE A 177 -4.75 -5.98 3.56
CA ILE A 177 -5.83 -6.92 3.82
C ILE A 177 -5.26 -8.10 4.61
N LYS A 178 -6.01 -8.65 5.57
CA LYS A 178 -5.61 -9.88 6.26
C LYS A 178 -5.42 -11.01 5.25
N SER A 179 -4.35 -11.80 5.38
CA SER A 179 -4.01 -12.84 4.39
C SER A 179 -4.99 -14.01 4.38
N ASP A 180 -5.54 -14.37 5.52
CA ASP A 180 -6.57 -15.37 5.71
C ASP A 180 -7.82 -14.74 6.35
N TYR A 181 -8.94 -15.43 6.37
CA TYR A 181 -10.15 -14.96 7.02
C TYR A 181 -9.96 -14.73 8.52
N ALA A 182 -10.69 -13.77 9.07
CA ALA A 182 -10.59 -13.41 10.46
C ALA A 182 -11.21 -14.46 11.36
N THR A 183 -10.61 -14.63 12.53
CA THR A 183 -11.09 -15.50 13.60
C THR A 183 -12.03 -14.74 14.55
N SER A 184 -12.83 -15.46 15.34
CA SER A 184 -13.62 -14.87 16.42
C SER A 184 -12.76 -14.28 17.54
N THR A 185 -11.54 -14.79 17.73
CA THR A 185 -10.56 -14.18 18.65
C THR A 185 -10.20 -12.76 18.24
N LEU A 186 -10.08 -12.52 16.91
CA LEU A 186 -9.72 -11.21 16.39
C LEU A 186 -10.91 -10.23 16.34
N LEU A 187 -12.07 -10.70 15.88
CA LEU A 187 -13.24 -9.84 15.62
C LEU A 187 -14.36 -9.95 16.68
N GLY A 188 -14.20 -10.81 17.70
CA GLY A 188 -15.20 -11.03 18.75
C GLY A 188 -16.33 -11.96 18.35
N THR A 189 -17.14 -12.33 19.35
CA THR A 189 -18.33 -13.19 19.22
C THR A 189 -19.63 -12.43 19.50
N ASP A 190 -19.59 -11.12 19.40
CA ASP A 190 -20.71 -10.17 19.50
C ASP A 190 -20.94 -9.46 18.15
N GLY A 191 -21.68 -8.37 18.16
CA GLY A 191 -21.91 -7.56 16.97
C GLY A 191 -22.59 -8.31 15.83
N GLY A 192 -21.89 -8.48 14.72
CA GLY A 192 -22.35 -9.24 13.55
C GLY A 192 -22.01 -10.73 13.59
N TYR A 193 -21.32 -11.22 14.63
CA TYR A 193 -20.93 -12.63 14.72
C TYR A 193 -22.12 -13.58 14.62
N SER A 194 -21.97 -14.64 13.86
CA SER A 194 -22.95 -15.72 13.75
C SER A 194 -22.42 -17.02 14.36
N LYS A 195 -21.33 -17.53 13.81
CA LYS A 195 -20.74 -18.82 14.22
C LYS A 195 -19.33 -18.99 13.65
N LEU A 196 -18.67 -20.07 14.09
CA LEU A 196 -17.50 -20.57 13.37
C LEU A 196 -17.95 -21.29 12.10
N TYR A 197 -17.11 -21.22 11.07
CA TYR A 197 -17.33 -21.95 9.82
C TYR A 197 -17.28 -23.45 10.09
N THR A 198 -18.23 -24.19 9.54
CA THR A 198 -18.23 -25.64 9.61
C THR A 198 -18.03 -26.26 8.22
N SER A 199 -17.30 -27.36 8.16
CA SER A 199 -16.98 -28.05 6.90
C SER A 199 -18.21 -28.59 6.13
N THR A 200 -19.38 -28.58 6.77
CA THR A 200 -20.65 -28.98 6.16
C THR A 200 -21.38 -27.83 5.46
N GLU A 201 -20.88 -26.60 5.61
CA GLU A 201 -21.47 -25.41 5.00
C GLU A 201 -20.67 -24.99 3.79
N TYR A 202 -21.32 -24.97 2.64
CA TYR A 202 -20.73 -24.59 1.34
C TYR A 202 -19.52 -25.46 0.90
N ASN A 203 -18.95 -25.14 -0.22
CA ASN A 203 -17.87 -25.94 -0.83
C ASN A 203 -16.50 -25.58 -0.21
N SER A 204 -16.27 -26.00 1.05
CA SER A 204 -15.01 -25.78 1.77
C SER A 204 -13.75 -26.29 1.03
N SER A 205 -13.94 -27.09 -0.03
CA SER A 205 -12.85 -27.58 -0.89
C SER A 205 -12.11 -26.45 -1.63
N TYR A 206 -12.72 -25.28 -1.79
CA TYR A 206 -12.07 -24.12 -2.42
C TYR A 206 -11.22 -23.31 -1.45
N TYR A 207 -11.36 -23.51 -0.14
CA TYR A 207 -10.62 -22.74 0.86
C TYR A 207 -9.10 -22.89 0.73
N LYS A 208 -8.41 -21.76 0.66
CA LYS A 208 -6.95 -21.67 0.48
C LYS A 208 -6.18 -21.24 1.74
N GLY A 209 -6.87 -21.00 2.85
CA GLY A 209 -6.24 -20.60 4.09
C GLY A 209 -5.70 -21.76 4.92
N ASN A 210 -5.26 -21.45 6.15
CA ASN A 210 -4.53 -22.41 6.96
C ASN A 210 -5.40 -23.24 7.90
N ASN A 211 -6.48 -22.66 8.44
CA ASN A 211 -7.30 -23.34 9.46
C ASN A 211 -8.78 -22.94 9.35
N LEU A 212 -9.52 -23.73 8.58
CA LEU A 212 -10.94 -23.52 8.36
C LEU A 212 -11.77 -23.48 9.66
N ALA A 213 -11.43 -24.32 10.63
CA ALA A 213 -12.19 -24.41 11.89
C ALA A 213 -12.12 -23.14 12.76
N ASN A 214 -11.14 -22.27 12.50
CA ASN A 214 -11.01 -20.98 13.19
C ASN A 214 -11.67 -19.82 12.44
N VAL A 215 -12.11 -20.03 11.19
CA VAL A 215 -12.78 -18.98 10.41
C VAL A 215 -14.13 -18.67 11.05
N ALA A 216 -14.38 -17.41 11.32
CA ALA A 216 -15.67 -16.94 11.81
C ALA A 216 -16.47 -16.29 10.68
N VAL A 217 -17.79 -16.45 10.71
CA VAL A 217 -18.71 -15.83 9.76
C VAL A 217 -19.62 -14.82 10.46
N TYR A 218 -19.90 -13.75 9.75
CA TYR A 218 -20.56 -12.56 10.28
C TYR A 218 -21.70 -12.12 9.36
N HIS A 219 -22.79 -11.62 9.97
CA HIS A 219 -23.74 -10.78 9.27
C HIS A 219 -23.06 -9.46 8.91
N TRP A 220 -23.30 -8.93 7.72
CA TRP A 220 -22.79 -7.60 7.35
C TRP A 220 -23.46 -6.52 8.20
N SER A 221 -24.76 -6.67 8.48
CA SER A 221 -25.54 -5.80 9.35
C SER A 221 -26.47 -6.64 10.24
N SER A 222 -26.72 -6.20 11.47
CA SER A 222 -27.71 -6.83 12.36
C SER A 222 -29.14 -6.36 12.08
N SER A 223 -29.32 -5.39 11.19
CA SER A 223 -30.61 -4.92 10.68
C SER A 223 -30.71 -5.21 9.18
N SER A 224 -31.91 -5.19 8.62
CA SER A 224 -32.11 -5.36 7.18
C SER A 224 -31.69 -4.14 6.36
N LYS A 225 -30.74 -3.33 6.85
CA LYS A 225 -30.23 -2.14 6.17
C LYS A 225 -28.75 -2.28 5.81
N ASN A 226 -28.40 -1.94 4.58
CA ASN A 226 -27.03 -1.96 4.09
C ASN A 226 -26.32 -0.58 4.25
N ILE A 227 -26.53 0.08 5.38
CA ILE A 227 -25.90 1.36 5.73
C ILE A 227 -24.64 1.03 6.55
N TRP A 228 -23.46 1.41 6.02
CA TRP A 228 -22.18 1.04 6.62
C TRP A 228 -21.98 1.63 8.01
N SER A 229 -22.36 2.89 8.21
CA SER A 229 -22.29 3.54 9.53
C SER A 229 -23.18 2.89 10.59
N GLU A 230 -24.24 2.18 10.18
CA GLU A 230 -25.14 1.46 11.09
C GLU A 230 -24.75 0.00 11.29
N SER A 231 -23.88 -0.55 10.45
CA SER A 231 -23.46 -1.97 10.47
C SER A 231 -22.77 -2.34 11.78
N ASN A 232 -23.22 -3.44 12.42
CA ASN A 232 -22.55 -3.97 13.60
C ASN A 232 -21.21 -4.61 13.27
N LEU A 233 -21.06 -5.19 12.07
CA LEU A 233 -19.77 -5.66 11.58
C LEU A 233 -18.76 -4.50 11.56
N ASN A 234 -19.16 -3.33 11.02
CA ASN A 234 -18.31 -2.14 11.01
C ASN A 234 -17.99 -1.66 12.43
N LYS A 235 -19.03 -1.32 13.21
CA LYS A 235 -18.83 -0.62 14.49
C LYS A 235 -18.21 -1.50 15.56
N ILE A 236 -18.71 -2.72 15.71
CA ILE A 236 -18.34 -3.61 16.82
C ILE A 236 -17.15 -4.47 16.42
N ASN A 237 -17.28 -5.27 15.36
CA ASN A 237 -16.27 -6.26 15.03
C ASN A 237 -14.99 -5.64 14.44
N LEU A 238 -15.13 -4.73 13.46
CA LEU A 238 -13.98 -4.15 12.78
C LEU A 238 -13.38 -2.96 13.55
N ASN A 239 -14.19 -2.02 14.03
CA ASN A 239 -13.67 -0.77 14.60
C ASN A 239 -13.66 -0.70 16.13
N THR A 240 -14.14 -1.72 16.83
CA THR A 240 -13.97 -1.88 18.27
C THR A 240 -13.11 -3.11 18.57
N ASN A 241 -13.61 -4.31 18.25
CA ASN A 241 -12.95 -5.56 18.65
C ASN A 241 -11.58 -5.74 17.99
N PHE A 242 -11.48 -5.57 16.66
CA PHE A 242 -10.20 -5.68 15.96
C PHE A 242 -9.14 -4.74 16.56
N ILE A 243 -9.51 -3.46 16.77
CA ILE A 243 -8.59 -2.46 17.32
C ILE A 243 -8.18 -2.80 18.76
N THR A 244 -9.10 -3.33 19.56
CA THR A 244 -8.83 -3.72 20.95
C THR A 244 -8.03 -5.02 21.06
N ASN A 245 -8.24 -5.95 20.12
CA ASN A 245 -7.60 -7.28 20.14
C ASN A 245 -6.20 -7.31 19.52
N ILE A 246 -5.75 -6.22 18.91
CA ILE A 246 -4.35 -6.02 18.53
C ILE A 246 -3.66 -5.13 19.58
N ARG A 247 -2.31 -5.23 19.67
CA ARG A 247 -1.54 -4.39 20.60
C ARG A 247 -1.64 -2.90 20.20
N PRO A 248 -1.67 -1.96 21.15
CA PRO A 248 -1.84 -0.52 20.88
C PRO A 248 -0.82 0.03 19.86
N GLU A 249 0.44 -0.37 19.94
CA GLU A 249 1.50 0.09 19.03
C GLU A 249 1.24 -0.30 17.56
N TRP A 250 0.44 -1.34 17.32
CA TRP A 250 0.00 -1.73 15.98
C TRP A 250 -1.29 -1.01 15.57
N ALA A 251 -2.20 -0.80 16.52
CA ALA A 251 -3.41 -0.02 16.28
C ALA A 251 -3.12 1.44 15.92
N ASP A 252 -2.02 2.01 16.46
CA ASP A 252 -1.56 3.36 16.14
C ASP A 252 -0.95 3.49 14.74
N LYS A 253 -0.50 2.39 14.14
CA LYS A 253 -0.05 2.38 12.75
C LYS A 253 -1.19 2.37 11.73
N ILE A 254 -2.43 2.14 12.18
CA ILE A 254 -3.63 2.15 11.33
C ILE A 254 -4.19 3.56 11.29
N ASP A 255 -4.32 4.08 10.09
CA ASP A 255 -4.81 5.42 9.89
C ASP A 255 -6.33 5.50 9.75
N MET A 256 -6.86 6.68 10.08
CA MET A 256 -8.25 7.01 9.80
C MET A 256 -8.45 7.16 8.29
N THR A 257 -9.37 6.40 7.73
CA THR A 257 -9.63 6.36 6.29
C THR A 257 -11.06 6.77 6.01
N THR A 258 -11.27 7.66 5.04
CA THR A 258 -12.60 7.93 4.49
C THR A 258 -12.91 6.89 3.42
N TRP A 259 -13.66 5.86 3.82
CA TRP A 259 -14.11 4.79 2.94
C TRP A 259 -15.24 5.28 2.04
N LYS A 260 -15.20 4.88 0.78
CA LYS A 260 -16.34 5.03 -0.14
C LYS A 260 -17.33 3.91 0.13
N VAL A 261 -18.51 4.25 0.61
CA VAL A 261 -19.53 3.30 1.07
C VAL A 261 -20.86 3.46 0.33
N GLY A 262 -20.83 4.14 -0.79
CA GLY A 262 -21.94 4.19 -1.74
C GLY A 262 -22.20 2.81 -2.35
N GLY A 263 -23.09 2.75 -3.29
CA GLY A 263 -23.51 1.50 -3.89
C GLY A 263 -23.73 1.61 -5.39
N PHE A 264 -24.26 0.55 -5.93
CA PHE A 264 -24.74 0.49 -7.31
C PHE A 264 -25.84 -0.57 -7.43
N ASN A 265 -26.59 -0.55 -8.54
CA ASN A 265 -27.59 -1.57 -8.79
C ASN A 265 -26.95 -2.97 -8.73
N GLU A 266 -27.47 -3.83 -7.86
CA GLU A 266 -26.89 -5.12 -7.54
C GLU A 266 -26.67 -6.01 -8.78
N ASN A 267 -27.65 -5.99 -9.70
CA ASN A 267 -27.56 -6.81 -10.90
C ASN A 267 -26.56 -6.29 -11.93
N ALA A 268 -26.17 -5.03 -11.84
CA ALA A 268 -25.23 -4.44 -12.81
C ALA A 268 -23.82 -5.00 -12.66
N ILE A 269 -23.41 -5.45 -11.45
CA ILE A 269 -22.09 -6.05 -11.21
C ILE A 269 -21.80 -7.24 -12.15
N PHE A 270 -22.85 -7.95 -12.57
CA PHE A 270 -22.74 -9.11 -13.46
C PHE A 270 -22.17 -8.76 -14.84
N GLN A 271 -22.32 -7.51 -15.26
CA GLN A 271 -21.88 -7.04 -16.57
C GLN A 271 -20.67 -6.10 -16.49
N MET A 272 -20.19 -5.80 -15.28
CA MET A 272 -19.17 -4.77 -15.08
C MET A 272 -17.77 -5.33 -15.06
N THR A 273 -16.86 -4.69 -15.77
CA THR A 273 -15.41 -4.91 -15.72
C THR A 273 -14.79 -4.22 -14.51
N ALA A 274 -13.53 -4.51 -14.20
CA ALA A 274 -12.81 -3.92 -13.08
C ALA A 274 -12.87 -2.38 -13.07
N LYS A 275 -12.64 -1.75 -14.24
CA LYS A 275 -12.70 -0.29 -14.38
C LYS A 275 -14.11 0.25 -14.14
N ALA A 276 -15.12 -0.40 -14.68
CA ALA A 276 -16.51 0.04 -14.51
C ALA A 276 -16.96 -0.06 -13.06
N VAL A 277 -16.55 -1.12 -12.33
CA VAL A 277 -16.81 -1.24 -10.89
C VAL A 277 -16.08 -0.14 -10.12
N TYR A 278 -14.79 0.07 -10.38
CA TYR A 278 -14.00 1.12 -9.72
C TYR A 278 -14.64 2.51 -9.88
N GLU A 279 -15.10 2.85 -11.08
CA GLU A 279 -15.78 4.12 -11.33
C GLU A 279 -17.04 4.30 -10.48
N ARG A 280 -17.82 3.23 -10.26
CA ARG A 280 -19.06 3.27 -9.47
C ARG A 280 -18.83 3.18 -7.98
N GLU A 281 -17.78 2.48 -7.57
CA GLU A 281 -17.46 2.23 -6.17
C GLU A 281 -16.67 3.39 -5.54
N VAL A 282 -15.69 3.92 -6.26
CA VAL A 282 -14.72 4.88 -5.72
C VAL A 282 -14.87 6.27 -6.30
N VAL A 283 -15.01 6.40 -7.63
CA VAL A 283 -15.01 7.72 -8.30
C VAL A 283 -16.35 8.42 -8.17
N LYS A 284 -17.45 7.69 -8.39
CA LYS A 284 -18.83 8.20 -8.36
C LYS A 284 -19.74 7.26 -7.57
N PRO A 285 -19.52 7.12 -6.26
CA PRO A 285 -20.35 6.26 -5.43
C PRO A 285 -21.79 6.77 -5.42
N ASP A 286 -22.74 5.87 -5.67
CA ASP A 286 -24.17 6.20 -5.66
C ASP A 286 -24.73 6.01 -4.25
N PRO A 287 -25.41 7.01 -3.66
CA PRO A 287 -26.08 6.84 -2.37
C PRO A 287 -27.25 5.85 -2.43
N GLY A 288 -27.81 5.61 -3.63
CA GLY A 288 -29.01 4.80 -3.81
C GLY A 288 -30.28 5.46 -3.31
N GLN A 289 -31.36 4.67 -3.28
CA GLN A 289 -32.69 5.19 -2.91
C GLN A 289 -32.91 5.34 -1.40
N TRP A 290 -32.15 4.62 -0.58
CA TRP A 290 -32.45 4.40 0.84
C TRP A 290 -31.41 4.97 1.81
N SER A 291 -30.36 5.58 1.31
CA SER A 291 -29.33 6.24 2.09
C SER A 291 -28.67 7.35 1.30
N THR A 292 -28.26 8.40 1.96
CA THR A 292 -27.42 9.47 1.39
C THR A 292 -25.93 9.21 1.63
N GLU A 293 -25.59 8.12 2.34
CA GLU A 293 -24.21 7.80 2.73
C GLU A 293 -23.40 7.31 1.53
N THR A 294 -22.40 8.08 1.13
CA THR A 294 -21.42 7.70 0.11
C THR A 294 -20.01 7.58 0.66
N GLU A 295 -19.78 8.13 1.85
CA GLU A 295 -18.49 8.12 2.54
C GLU A 295 -18.68 7.87 4.04
N TYR A 296 -17.74 7.16 4.65
CA TYR A 296 -17.68 6.95 6.09
C TYR A 296 -16.24 6.87 6.57
N SER A 297 -15.90 7.59 7.65
CA SER A 297 -14.55 7.59 8.20
C SER A 297 -14.42 6.58 9.34
N SER A 298 -13.52 5.62 9.17
CA SER A 298 -13.14 4.64 10.19
C SER A 298 -11.74 4.10 9.94
N LYS A 299 -11.13 3.47 10.94
CA LYS A 299 -9.81 2.83 10.78
C LYS A 299 -9.88 1.60 9.88
N ILE A 300 -10.88 0.75 10.07
CA ILE A 300 -11.00 -0.54 9.40
C ILE A 300 -12.22 -0.53 8.49
N GLY A 301 -12.04 -1.04 7.27
CA GLY A 301 -13.10 -1.35 6.32
C GLY A 301 -13.02 -2.79 5.82
N LEU A 302 -13.68 -3.04 4.71
CA LEU A 302 -13.57 -4.27 3.93
C LEU A 302 -12.99 -3.96 2.56
N MET A 303 -12.56 -4.98 1.81
CA MET A 303 -12.09 -4.78 0.44
C MET A 303 -13.18 -4.15 -0.43
N TYR A 304 -12.75 -3.34 -1.35
CA TYR A 304 -13.58 -2.96 -2.49
C TYR A 304 -13.71 -4.14 -3.46
N VAL A 305 -14.83 -4.22 -4.16
CA VAL A 305 -14.98 -5.18 -5.25
C VAL A 305 -13.90 -4.94 -6.31
N SER A 306 -13.59 -3.69 -6.60
CA SER A 306 -12.52 -3.32 -7.53
C SER A 306 -11.13 -3.73 -7.06
N ASP A 307 -10.84 -3.78 -5.75
CA ASP A 307 -9.58 -4.34 -5.24
C ASP A 307 -9.43 -5.81 -5.65
N TYR A 308 -10.49 -6.62 -5.48
CA TYR A 308 -10.53 -8.02 -5.88
C TYR A 308 -10.40 -8.20 -7.41
N MET A 309 -11.08 -7.35 -8.17
CA MET A 309 -11.07 -7.43 -9.63
C MET A 309 -9.73 -7.01 -10.24
N TYR A 310 -9.01 -6.09 -9.63
CA TYR A 310 -7.67 -5.69 -10.05
C TYR A 310 -6.56 -6.62 -9.56
N ALA A 311 -6.86 -7.58 -8.70
CA ALA A 311 -5.87 -8.54 -8.18
C ALA A 311 -5.43 -9.62 -9.17
N VAL A 312 -5.97 -9.62 -10.39
CA VAL A 312 -5.60 -10.49 -11.50
C VAL A 312 -4.70 -9.76 -12.50
N PRO A 313 -3.93 -10.48 -13.36
CA PRO A 313 -3.13 -9.84 -14.42
C PRO A 313 -3.99 -8.97 -15.37
N GLN A 314 -3.38 -7.94 -15.95
CA GLN A 314 -4.04 -6.88 -16.72
C GLN A 314 -4.95 -7.40 -17.84
N GLU A 315 -4.55 -8.45 -18.55
CA GLU A 315 -5.31 -9.04 -19.65
C GLU A 315 -6.66 -9.66 -19.19
N LYS A 316 -6.88 -9.79 -17.87
CA LYS A 316 -8.10 -10.29 -17.26
C LYS A 316 -9.05 -9.19 -16.77
N TRP A 317 -8.64 -7.92 -16.75
CA TRP A 317 -9.47 -6.82 -16.24
C TRP A 317 -10.73 -6.52 -17.09
N THR A 318 -10.83 -7.13 -18.25
CA THR A 318 -12.03 -7.08 -19.11
C THR A 318 -13.07 -8.17 -18.80
N LEU A 319 -12.75 -9.12 -17.91
CA LEU A 319 -13.75 -10.07 -17.42
C LEU A 319 -14.81 -9.32 -16.60
N VAL A 320 -16.03 -9.84 -16.65
CA VAL A 320 -17.15 -9.29 -15.88
C VAL A 320 -17.27 -9.96 -14.51
N GLY A 321 -17.96 -9.31 -13.58
CA GLY A 321 -18.10 -9.82 -12.22
C GLY A 321 -18.74 -11.19 -12.13
N SER A 322 -19.81 -11.44 -12.92
CA SER A 322 -20.47 -12.75 -13.00
C SER A 322 -21.17 -12.94 -14.35
N LYS A 323 -20.87 -14.01 -15.04
CA LYS A 323 -21.59 -14.43 -16.24
C LYS A 323 -22.23 -15.77 -15.97
N ARG A 324 -23.43 -15.77 -15.42
CA ARG A 324 -24.11 -16.99 -14.92
C ARG A 324 -24.17 -18.15 -15.93
N SER A 325 -24.25 -17.84 -17.22
CA SER A 325 -24.31 -18.85 -18.30
C SER A 325 -22.94 -19.33 -18.81
N ASP A 326 -21.84 -18.63 -18.45
CA ASP A 326 -20.51 -18.92 -19.00
C ASP A 326 -19.39 -18.50 -18.01
N ALA A 327 -18.96 -19.46 -17.19
CA ALA A 327 -17.91 -19.27 -16.19
C ALA A 327 -16.55 -18.88 -16.80
N SER A 328 -16.31 -19.13 -18.09
CA SER A 328 -15.05 -18.78 -18.75
C SER A 328 -14.91 -17.27 -18.98
N LYS A 329 -15.99 -16.51 -18.83
CA LYS A 329 -16.05 -15.05 -19.07
C LYS A 329 -16.15 -14.20 -17.81
N ASP A 330 -16.06 -14.81 -16.64
CA ASP A 330 -16.11 -14.11 -15.37
C ASP A 330 -14.97 -14.54 -14.43
N TYR A 331 -15.01 -14.05 -13.19
CA TYR A 331 -13.94 -14.23 -12.21
C TYR A 331 -13.75 -15.69 -11.74
N ARG A 332 -14.66 -16.62 -12.06
CA ARG A 332 -14.44 -18.06 -11.86
C ARG A 332 -13.28 -18.58 -12.71
N ALA A 333 -13.07 -18.00 -13.88
CA ALA A 333 -12.00 -18.41 -14.81
C ALA A 333 -10.59 -18.02 -14.32
N VAL A 334 -10.46 -17.18 -13.29
CA VAL A 334 -9.19 -16.59 -12.88
C VAL A 334 -8.84 -16.80 -11.41
N THR A 335 -9.53 -17.71 -10.72
CA THR A 335 -9.27 -18.02 -9.30
C THR A 335 -7.85 -18.52 -9.04
N SER A 336 -7.19 -19.12 -10.03
CA SER A 336 -5.80 -19.59 -9.94
C SER A 336 -4.76 -18.47 -10.09
N VAL A 337 -5.16 -17.32 -10.66
CA VAL A 337 -4.29 -16.16 -10.90
C VAL A 337 -4.75 -14.91 -10.16
N ASN A 338 -5.70 -15.06 -9.24
CA ASN A 338 -6.18 -14.00 -8.36
C ASN A 338 -5.68 -14.25 -6.93
N TRP A 339 -4.67 -13.48 -6.49
CA TRP A 339 -4.11 -13.65 -5.16
C TRP A 339 -5.08 -13.29 -4.02
N MET A 340 -6.13 -12.49 -4.29
CA MET A 340 -7.13 -12.14 -3.29
C MET A 340 -8.22 -13.22 -3.13
N TYR A 341 -8.31 -14.17 -4.04
CA TYR A 341 -9.28 -15.24 -3.94
C TYR A 341 -8.89 -16.28 -2.87
N MET A 342 -9.76 -16.45 -1.86
CA MET A 342 -9.52 -17.33 -0.70
C MET A 342 -10.48 -18.52 -0.61
N GLY A 343 -11.53 -18.58 -1.47
CA GLY A 343 -12.37 -19.75 -1.67
C GLY A 343 -13.52 -19.95 -0.68
N LEU A 344 -13.88 -18.98 0.13
CA LEU A 344 -15.14 -18.94 0.85
C LEU A 344 -15.92 -17.69 0.46
N ASN A 345 -17.23 -17.69 0.73
CA ASN A 345 -18.04 -16.48 0.56
C ASN A 345 -17.51 -15.38 1.50
N GLU A 346 -17.25 -14.20 0.95
CA GLU A 346 -16.59 -13.09 1.65
C GLU A 346 -17.31 -11.76 1.40
N TRP A 347 -17.61 -11.04 2.48
CA TRP A 347 -18.19 -9.71 2.40
C TRP A 347 -17.24 -8.67 1.80
N THR A 348 -17.80 -7.75 1.01
CA THR A 348 -17.15 -6.51 0.58
C THR A 348 -17.83 -5.30 1.24
N ILE A 349 -17.23 -4.11 1.10
CA ILE A 349 -17.83 -2.87 1.59
C ILE A 349 -18.90 -2.31 0.63
N PHE A 350 -18.93 -2.76 -0.61
CA PHE A 350 -19.73 -2.21 -1.69
C PHE A 350 -21.19 -2.68 -1.61
N ARG A 351 -22.10 -1.78 -1.24
CA ARG A 351 -23.51 -2.10 -1.06
C ARG A 351 -24.32 -2.07 -2.35
N GLY A 352 -25.48 -2.73 -2.36
CA GLY A 352 -26.49 -2.59 -3.38
C GLY A 352 -27.24 -1.26 -3.19
N ALA A 353 -27.42 -0.50 -4.28
CA ALA A 353 -28.08 0.81 -4.22
C ALA A 353 -29.56 0.75 -4.60
N ALA A 354 -30.01 -0.27 -5.34
CA ALA A 354 -31.43 -0.44 -5.71
C ALA A 354 -32.28 -1.04 -4.58
N GLY A 355 -31.65 -1.75 -3.61
CA GLY A 355 -32.28 -2.29 -2.41
C GLY A 355 -31.49 -1.94 -1.16
N TYR A 356 -32.20 -1.82 -0.03
CA TYR A 356 -31.58 -1.52 1.27
C TYR A 356 -31.10 -2.76 2.03
N VAL A 357 -31.26 -3.94 1.45
CA VAL A 357 -30.99 -5.23 2.12
C VAL A 357 -29.82 -6.00 1.54
N PHE A 358 -29.20 -5.53 0.47
CA PHE A 358 -28.16 -6.28 -0.23
C PHE A 358 -26.78 -5.59 -0.19
N THR A 359 -25.73 -6.40 -0.12
CA THR A 359 -24.35 -5.96 -0.35
C THR A 359 -23.64 -6.96 -1.25
N HIS A 360 -22.59 -6.50 -1.93
CA HIS A 360 -21.82 -7.36 -2.81
C HIS A 360 -20.83 -8.23 -2.02
N ALA A 361 -20.57 -9.40 -2.57
CA ALA A 361 -19.67 -10.39 -1.99
C ALA A 361 -18.88 -11.11 -3.08
N VAL A 362 -17.71 -11.63 -2.72
CA VAL A 362 -17.01 -12.65 -3.49
C VAL A 362 -17.52 -14.01 -3.03
N TYR A 363 -17.94 -14.82 -3.97
CA TYR A 363 -18.43 -16.18 -3.69
C TYR A 363 -17.30 -17.21 -3.72
N ASP A 364 -17.56 -18.37 -3.13
CA ASP A 364 -16.61 -19.48 -3.00
C ASP A 364 -16.01 -19.96 -4.33
N GLU A 365 -16.73 -19.85 -5.43
CA GLU A 365 -16.23 -20.13 -6.80
C GLU A 365 -15.45 -18.95 -7.41
N GLY A 366 -15.34 -17.80 -6.74
CA GLY A 366 -14.57 -16.63 -7.17
C GLY A 366 -15.34 -15.58 -7.97
N TYR A 367 -16.60 -15.79 -8.32
CA TYR A 367 -17.42 -14.77 -8.99
C TYR A 367 -18.01 -13.77 -8.00
N LEU A 368 -18.47 -12.64 -8.53
CA LEU A 368 -19.09 -11.57 -7.73
C LEU A 368 -20.61 -11.74 -7.75
N TYR A 369 -21.20 -11.60 -6.58
CA TYR A 369 -22.64 -11.66 -6.40
C TYR A 369 -23.06 -10.66 -5.32
N TYR A 370 -24.33 -10.66 -4.95
CA TYR A 370 -24.87 -9.89 -3.83
C TYR A 370 -25.74 -10.77 -2.95
N ASP A 371 -25.81 -10.44 -1.67
CA ASP A 371 -26.65 -11.17 -0.75
C ASP A 371 -27.17 -10.30 0.39
N GLY A 372 -28.17 -10.83 1.11
CA GLY A 372 -28.86 -10.12 2.19
C GLY A 372 -27.95 -9.86 3.39
N VAL A 373 -27.77 -8.61 3.76
CA VAL A 373 -26.87 -8.15 4.83
C VAL A 373 -27.20 -8.73 6.21
N TYR A 374 -28.46 -9.12 6.44
CA TYR A 374 -28.96 -9.69 7.70
C TYR A 374 -29.19 -11.20 7.61
N GLY A 375 -29.68 -11.68 6.47
CA GLY A 375 -30.07 -13.08 6.30
C GLY A 375 -28.91 -14.04 6.04
N GLN A 376 -27.76 -13.52 5.59
CA GLN A 376 -26.58 -14.31 5.24
C GLN A 376 -25.40 -14.00 6.14
N THR A 377 -24.49 -14.95 6.26
CA THR A 377 -23.27 -14.83 7.04
C THR A 377 -22.08 -15.29 6.22
N PHE A 378 -21.10 -14.40 6.03
CA PHE A 378 -19.90 -14.69 5.25
C PHE A 378 -18.63 -14.43 6.03
N SER A 379 -17.53 -14.94 5.53
CA SER A 379 -16.19 -14.69 6.04
C SER A 379 -15.80 -13.23 5.83
N VAL A 380 -14.85 -12.77 6.63
CA VAL A 380 -14.42 -11.37 6.65
C VAL A 380 -12.90 -11.30 6.69
N ARG A 381 -12.33 -10.42 5.89
CA ARG A 381 -10.93 -9.99 6.01
C ARG A 381 -10.86 -8.49 6.26
N PRO A 382 -10.40 -8.04 7.43
CA PRO A 382 -10.18 -6.63 7.71
C PRO A 382 -9.23 -6.00 6.69
N VAL A 383 -9.58 -4.80 6.24
CA VAL A 383 -8.78 -3.96 5.34
C VAL A 383 -8.54 -2.60 6.00
N PHE A 384 -7.32 -2.09 5.90
CA PHE A 384 -6.96 -0.78 6.46
C PHE A 384 -5.78 -0.15 5.73
N ASN A 385 -5.64 1.15 5.89
CA ASN A 385 -4.49 1.90 5.44
C ASN A 385 -3.52 2.14 6.60
N LEU A 386 -2.23 1.97 6.35
CA LEU A 386 -1.18 2.35 7.29
C LEU A 386 -0.93 3.86 7.22
N ILE A 387 -0.55 4.46 8.35
CA ILE A 387 -0.06 5.85 8.36
C ILE A 387 1.13 5.98 7.41
N SER A 388 1.26 7.14 6.76
CA SER A 388 2.29 7.38 5.73
C SER A 388 3.73 7.33 6.27
N SER A 389 3.90 7.56 7.57
CA SER A 389 5.19 7.49 8.27
C SER A 389 5.67 6.07 8.53
N THR A 390 4.84 5.02 8.30
CA THR A 390 5.27 3.62 8.43
C THR A 390 6.47 3.34 7.55
N THR A 391 7.55 2.77 8.14
CA THR A 391 8.81 2.52 7.46
C THR A 391 9.01 1.03 7.15
N TYR A 392 9.69 0.76 6.03
CA TYR A 392 10.21 -0.58 5.72
C TYR A 392 11.42 -0.88 6.61
N VAL A 393 11.45 -2.07 7.20
CA VAL A 393 12.57 -2.56 8.03
C VAL A 393 13.32 -3.68 7.33
N SER A 394 12.63 -4.74 6.91
CA SER A 394 13.23 -5.93 6.30
C SER A 394 12.18 -6.81 5.61
N GLY A 395 12.61 -7.93 5.05
CA GLY A 395 11.76 -8.88 4.34
C GLY A 395 11.60 -8.56 2.85
N ASP A 396 11.29 -9.57 2.06
CA ASP A 396 11.15 -9.45 0.60
C ASP A 396 9.69 -9.55 0.13
N GLY A 397 8.76 -9.72 1.08
CA GLY A 397 7.33 -9.83 0.81
C GLY A 397 6.86 -11.24 0.44
N THR A 398 7.73 -12.25 0.50
CA THR A 398 7.28 -13.65 0.43
C THR A 398 6.59 -14.06 1.72
N GLN A 399 5.83 -15.13 1.70
CA GLN A 399 5.17 -15.64 2.91
C GLN A 399 6.17 -16.07 3.99
N SER A 400 7.31 -16.64 3.58
CA SER A 400 8.39 -17.06 4.51
C SER A 400 9.26 -15.89 5.00
N SER A 401 9.30 -14.80 4.27
CA SER A 401 10.06 -13.58 4.59
C SER A 401 9.17 -12.33 4.39
N PRO A 402 8.06 -12.21 5.15
CA PRO A 402 7.14 -11.10 4.99
C PRO A 402 7.82 -9.78 5.36
N ILE A 403 7.39 -8.70 4.70
CA ILE A 403 7.86 -7.36 5.01
C ILE A 403 7.64 -7.07 6.49
N ARG A 404 8.69 -6.57 7.15
CA ARG A 404 8.66 -6.03 8.51
C ARG A 404 8.59 -4.51 8.43
N ILE A 405 7.84 -3.93 9.33
CA ILE A 405 7.56 -2.49 9.38
C ILE A 405 7.78 -1.95 10.79
N ASN A 406 8.08 -0.66 10.86
CA ASN A 406 8.23 0.07 12.14
C ASN A 406 7.28 1.27 12.18
#